data_10383c805fae2343f4ce9aaca6ca9a8f
#
_entry.id   10383c805fae2343f4ce9aaca6ca9a8f
#
_cell.length_a   1.000
_cell.length_b   1.000
_cell.length_c   1.000
_cell.angle_alpha   90.00
_cell.angle_beta   90.00
_cell.angle_gamma   90.00
#
_symmetry.space_group_name_H-M   'P 1'
#
loop_
_entity.id
_entity.type
_entity.pdbx_description
1 polymer ?
#
loop_
_entity_poly.entity_id
_entity_poly.type
_entity_poly.pdbx_seq_one_letter_code
_entity_poly.pdbx_strand_id
1 'polypeptide(L)'
;MTSNLRSTLKRLHPNVWILSITSFLTDISSEMILNLIPLFLFNVLGVRTSIVGLIEGLAETTASLVKIYSGNLSDRLKKRKRLAVIGYGLSSVAKPFLYFASSWSWVLGVRFFDRVGKGVRTAPRDALLAGSVADERRGLAFGLHRAGDTAGAFTGLGIAALIVWFSQSNSELLSRKTFQIAVLA
;
A
#
# COMPACT_ATOMS: atom_id res chain seq x y z
N MET A 1 -16.62 30.17 -2.96
CA MET A 1 -16.19 29.07 -2.11
C MET A 1 -14.90 28.41 -2.58
N THR A 2 -14.65 28.27 -3.86
CA THR A 2 -13.45 27.66 -4.48
C THR A 2 -12.13 28.43 -4.31
N SER A 3 -12.14 29.76 -4.27
CA SER A 3 -10.95 30.59 -4.08
C SER A 3 -10.32 30.43 -2.69
N ASN A 4 -11.14 30.26 -1.67
CA ASN A 4 -10.68 30.03 -0.29
C ASN A 4 -10.03 28.66 -0.13
N LEU A 5 -10.55 27.62 -0.78
CA LEU A 5 -9.98 26.26 -0.70
C LEU A 5 -8.59 26.20 -1.33
N ARG A 6 -8.40 26.80 -2.51
CA ARG A 6 -7.09 26.85 -3.19
C ARG A 6 -6.03 27.60 -2.38
N SER A 7 -6.38 28.69 -1.74
CA SER A 7 -5.45 29.45 -0.89
C SER A 7 -5.10 28.68 0.39
N THR A 8 -6.05 27.95 0.96
CA THR A 8 -5.85 27.12 2.16
C THR A 8 -4.97 25.90 1.84
N LEU A 9 -5.17 25.23 0.72
CA LEU A 9 -4.33 24.11 0.27
C LEU A 9 -2.88 24.54 0.03
N LYS A 10 -2.63 25.70 -0.58
CA LYS A 10 -1.28 26.24 -0.79
C LYS A 10 -0.54 26.56 0.51
N ARG A 11 -1.25 26.76 1.60
CA ARG A 11 -0.68 27.06 2.94
C ARG A 11 -0.44 25.80 3.80
N LEU A 12 -0.69 24.60 3.26
CA LEU A 12 -0.36 23.35 3.96
C LEU A 12 1.14 23.13 3.97
N HIS A 13 1.64 22.59 5.09
CA HIS A 13 3.05 22.27 5.25
C HIS A 13 3.52 21.29 4.17
N PRO A 14 4.74 21.41 3.62
CA PRO A 14 5.27 20.50 2.59
C PRO A 14 5.18 19.01 2.96
N ASN A 15 5.32 18.68 4.24
CA ASN A 15 5.18 17.28 4.70
C ASN A 15 3.82 16.68 4.37
N VAL A 16 2.73 17.45 4.38
CA VAL A 16 1.39 16.96 4.04
C VAL A 16 1.37 16.49 2.58
N TRP A 17 1.93 17.29 1.67
CA TRP A 17 2.01 16.96 0.25
C TRP A 17 2.92 15.75 0.00
N ILE A 18 4.12 15.76 0.60
CA ILE A 18 5.08 14.65 0.44
C ILE A 18 4.47 13.34 0.93
N LEU A 19 3.85 13.32 2.11
CA LEU A 19 3.24 12.13 2.66
C LEU A 19 2.05 11.66 1.82
N SER A 20 1.21 12.58 1.33
CA SER A 20 0.06 12.25 0.50
C SER A 20 0.48 11.68 -0.86
N ILE A 21 1.48 12.27 -1.51
CA ILE A 21 2.00 11.78 -2.80
C ILE A 21 2.70 10.43 -2.61
N THR A 22 3.52 10.26 -1.56
CA THR A 22 4.18 8.98 -1.28
C THR A 22 3.16 7.88 -1.02
N SER A 23 2.10 8.18 -0.27
CA SER A 23 1.03 7.23 -0.01
C SER A 23 0.25 6.89 -1.28
N PHE A 24 -0.12 7.90 -2.06
CA PHE A 24 -0.77 7.74 -3.37
C PHE A 24 0.01 6.78 -4.29
N LEU A 25 1.30 7.01 -4.49
CA LEU A 25 2.15 6.15 -5.34
C LEU A 25 2.28 4.73 -4.77
N THR A 26 2.40 4.63 -3.44
CA THR A 26 2.48 3.31 -2.79
C THR A 26 1.17 2.55 -2.91
N ASP A 27 0.03 3.23 -2.82
CA ASP A 27 -1.28 2.60 -2.93
C ASP A 27 -1.58 2.19 -4.38
N ILE A 28 -1.14 2.96 -5.39
CA ILE A 28 -1.16 2.49 -6.79
C ILE A 28 -0.46 1.13 -6.89
N SER A 29 0.81 1.06 -6.48
CA SER A 29 1.59 -0.18 -6.55
C SER A 29 1.00 -1.31 -5.71
N SER A 30 0.43 -1.01 -4.55
CA SER A 30 -0.15 -2.03 -3.68
C SER A 30 -1.43 -2.61 -4.26
N GLU A 31 -2.37 -1.75 -4.62
CA GLU A 31 -3.69 -2.19 -5.09
C GLU A 31 -3.63 -2.85 -6.46
N MET A 32 -2.68 -2.44 -7.31
CA MET A 32 -2.43 -3.10 -8.59
C MET A 32 -2.03 -4.57 -8.40
N ILE A 33 -1.20 -4.88 -7.40
CA ILE A 33 -0.71 -6.24 -7.17
C ILE A 33 -1.65 -7.03 -6.28
N LEU A 34 -2.18 -6.43 -5.20
CA LEU A 34 -2.94 -7.12 -4.16
C LEU A 34 -4.17 -7.83 -4.69
N ASN A 35 -4.90 -7.19 -5.60
CA ASN A 35 -6.11 -7.76 -6.18
C ASN A 35 -5.82 -8.92 -7.14
N LEU A 36 -4.59 -9.02 -7.65
CA LEU A 36 -4.16 -10.12 -8.53
C LEU A 36 -3.59 -11.32 -7.76
N ILE A 37 -3.13 -11.14 -6.50
CA ILE A 37 -2.55 -12.23 -5.70
C ILE A 37 -3.50 -13.41 -5.50
N PRO A 38 -4.78 -13.23 -5.09
CA PRO A 38 -5.71 -14.33 -4.94
C PRO A 38 -5.91 -15.11 -6.24
N LEU A 39 -6.03 -14.38 -7.37
CA LEU A 39 -6.18 -14.96 -8.70
C LEU A 39 -4.91 -15.73 -9.11
N PHE A 40 -3.73 -15.17 -8.83
CA PHE A 40 -2.44 -15.81 -9.09
C PHE A 40 -2.29 -17.11 -8.28
N LEU A 41 -2.60 -17.07 -6.99
CA LEU A 41 -2.54 -18.24 -6.12
C LEU A 41 -3.49 -19.34 -6.60
N PHE A 42 -4.71 -18.99 -6.98
CA PHE A 42 -5.72 -19.95 -7.42
C PHE A 42 -5.44 -20.46 -8.84
N ASN A 43 -5.29 -19.56 -9.83
CA ASN A 43 -5.21 -19.93 -11.24
C ASN A 43 -3.83 -20.47 -11.65
N VAL A 44 -2.75 -19.92 -11.09
CA VAL A 44 -1.38 -20.24 -11.53
C VAL A 44 -0.71 -21.25 -10.62
N LEU A 45 -0.93 -21.15 -9.31
CA LEU A 45 -0.30 -22.04 -8.34
C LEU A 45 -1.22 -23.17 -7.89
N GLY A 46 -2.50 -23.20 -8.31
CA GLY A 46 -3.45 -24.25 -7.96
C GLY A 46 -3.77 -24.36 -6.46
N VAL A 47 -3.64 -23.23 -5.73
CA VAL A 47 -3.78 -23.20 -4.28
C VAL A 47 -5.25 -23.16 -3.89
N ARG A 48 -5.65 -23.97 -2.89
CA ARG A 48 -7.02 -23.99 -2.37
C ARG A 48 -7.40 -22.62 -1.77
N THR A 49 -8.64 -22.20 -1.95
CA THR A 49 -9.18 -20.93 -1.46
C THR A 49 -8.98 -20.74 0.05
N SER A 50 -9.02 -21.82 0.84
CA SER A 50 -8.74 -21.78 2.27
C SER A 50 -7.32 -21.29 2.61
N ILE A 51 -6.32 -21.67 1.82
CA ILE A 51 -4.94 -21.21 1.97
C ILE A 51 -4.82 -19.75 1.52
N VAL A 52 -5.53 -19.33 0.48
CA VAL A 52 -5.59 -17.91 0.06
C VAL A 52 -6.12 -17.05 1.21
N GLY A 53 -7.24 -17.46 1.82
CA GLY A 53 -7.79 -16.77 2.99
C GLY A 53 -6.84 -16.74 4.19
N LEU A 54 -6.09 -17.82 4.44
CA LEU A 54 -5.07 -17.88 5.48
C LEU A 54 -3.95 -16.85 5.22
N ILE A 55 -3.44 -16.77 3.98
CA ILE A 55 -2.39 -15.82 3.59
C ILE A 55 -2.86 -14.38 3.82
N GLU A 56 -4.06 -14.04 3.36
CA GLU A 56 -4.61 -12.69 3.53
C GLU A 56 -4.88 -12.37 5.01
N GLY A 57 -5.46 -13.31 5.75
CA GLY A 57 -5.73 -13.13 7.18
C GLY A 57 -4.45 -12.93 8.01
N LEU A 58 -3.41 -13.74 7.77
CA LEU A 58 -2.11 -13.56 8.41
C LEU A 58 -1.46 -12.23 8.05
N ALA A 59 -1.53 -11.83 6.77
CA ALA A 59 -0.99 -10.58 6.29
C ALA A 59 -1.65 -9.37 7.01
N GLU A 60 -2.98 -9.30 7.04
CA GLU A 60 -3.69 -8.18 7.67
C GLU A 60 -3.53 -8.15 9.20
N THR A 61 -3.51 -9.32 9.84
CA THR A 61 -3.20 -9.44 11.29
C THR A 61 -1.82 -8.91 11.59
N THR A 62 -0.82 -9.27 10.77
CA THR A 62 0.55 -8.77 10.91
C THR A 62 0.61 -7.25 10.83
N ALA A 63 -0.03 -6.64 9.82
CA ALA A 63 -0.05 -5.18 9.68
C ALA A 63 -0.68 -4.49 10.90
N SER A 64 -1.77 -5.05 11.42
CA SER A 64 -2.50 -4.50 12.56
C SER A 64 -1.68 -4.57 13.85
N LEU A 65 -1.05 -5.72 14.15
CA LEU A 65 -0.20 -5.89 15.31
C LEU A 65 1.04 -4.99 15.24
N VAL A 66 1.75 -4.99 14.11
CA VAL A 66 2.95 -4.16 13.91
C VAL A 66 2.61 -2.67 14.01
N LYS A 67 1.43 -2.22 13.56
CA LYS A 67 0.97 -0.84 13.69
C LYS A 67 0.92 -0.40 15.16
N ILE A 68 0.41 -1.25 16.05
CA ILE A 68 0.33 -0.94 17.50
C ILE A 68 1.73 -0.76 18.09
N TYR A 69 2.63 -1.73 17.82
CA TYR A 69 4.03 -1.66 18.30
C TYR A 69 4.77 -0.47 17.70
N SER A 70 4.60 -0.20 16.42
CA SER A 70 5.22 0.92 15.72
C SER A 70 4.76 2.27 16.26
N GLY A 71 3.49 2.41 16.63
CA GLY A 71 2.96 3.61 17.28
C GLY A 71 3.67 3.89 18.60
N ASN A 72 3.73 2.93 19.50
CA ASN A 72 4.41 3.06 20.78
C ASN A 72 5.92 3.37 20.60
N LEU A 73 6.59 2.65 19.70
CA LEU A 73 8.01 2.88 19.39
C LEU A 73 8.25 4.28 18.83
N SER A 74 7.37 4.75 17.95
CA SER A 74 7.42 6.09 17.35
C SER A 74 7.33 7.20 18.39
N ASP A 75 6.44 7.04 19.37
CA ASP A 75 6.24 8.02 20.44
C ASP A 75 7.44 8.05 21.40
N ARG A 76 8.01 6.88 21.73
CA ARG A 76 9.22 6.77 22.56
C ARG A 76 10.46 7.34 21.89
N LEU A 77 10.71 6.98 20.63
CA LEU A 77 11.94 7.37 19.92
C LEU A 77 11.87 8.78 19.34
N LYS A 78 10.68 9.37 19.19
CA LYS A 78 10.45 10.68 18.50
C LYS A 78 11.03 10.74 17.08
N LYS A 79 11.35 9.58 16.45
CA LYS A 79 11.97 9.47 15.12
C LYS A 79 10.94 9.08 14.04
N ARG A 80 9.79 9.73 14.06
CA ARG A 80 8.63 9.43 13.19
C ARG A 80 8.99 9.31 11.70
N LYS A 81 9.76 10.27 11.18
CA LYS A 81 10.18 10.28 9.77
C LYS A 81 10.98 9.03 9.40
N ARG A 82 11.94 8.61 10.24
CA ARG A 82 12.77 7.42 9.96
C ARG A 82 11.94 6.15 9.91
N LEU A 83 11.03 5.97 10.85
CA LEU A 83 10.14 4.81 10.88
C LEU A 83 9.22 4.78 9.65
N ALA A 84 8.65 5.92 9.25
CA ALA A 84 7.85 6.01 8.04
C ALA A 84 8.67 5.62 6.80
N VAL A 85 9.89 6.15 6.64
CA VAL A 85 10.78 5.82 5.50
C VAL A 85 11.15 4.34 5.49
N ILE A 86 11.50 3.75 6.63
CA ILE A 86 11.81 2.32 6.73
C ILE A 86 10.60 1.48 6.33
N GLY A 87 9.40 1.83 6.81
CA GLY A 87 8.18 1.11 6.48
C GLY A 87 7.82 1.18 4.99
N TYR A 88 7.94 2.36 4.37
CA TYR A 88 7.75 2.49 2.92
C TYR A 88 8.81 1.72 2.14
N GLY A 89 10.09 1.83 2.53
CA GLY A 89 11.19 1.11 1.90
C GLY A 89 11.02 -0.40 1.96
N LEU A 90 10.64 -0.94 3.12
CA LEU A 90 10.41 -2.38 3.30
C LEU A 90 9.28 -2.89 2.38
N SER A 91 8.15 -2.18 2.31
CA SER A 91 7.07 -2.51 1.39
C SER A 91 7.51 -2.43 -0.08
N SER A 92 8.23 -1.38 -0.46
CA SER A 92 8.67 -1.18 -1.85
C SER A 92 9.68 -2.22 -2.29
N VAL A 93 10.58 -2.64 -1.40
CA VAL A 93 11.56 -3.70 -1.70
C VAL A 93 10.92 -5.09 -1.72
N ALA A 94 9.94 -5.35 -0.86
CA ALA A 94 9.31 -6.66 -0.80
C ALA A 94 8.51 -7.02 -2.07
N LYS A 95 7.75 -6.08 -2.62
CA LYS A 95 6.83 -6.34 -3.74
C LYS A 95 7.48 -6.93 -5.00
N PRO A 96 8.62 -6.43 -5.51
CA PRO A 96 9.27 -7.00 -6.69
C PRO A 96 9.62 -8.49 -6.55
N PHE A 97 9.80 -9.00 -5.33
CA PHE A 97 10.06 -10.43 -5.12
C PHE A 97 8.87 -11.32 -5.47
N LEU A 98 7.65 -10.78 -5.64
CA LEU A 98 6.52 -11.51 -6.18
C LEU A 98 6.72 -11.95 -7.63
N TYR A 99 7.60 -11.30 -8.37
CA TYR A 99 7.99 -11.72 -9.72
C TYR A 99 8.52 -13.17 -9.75
N PHE A 100 9.27 -13.56 -8.70
CA PHE A 100 9.87 -14.88 -8.57
C PHE A 100 8.97 -15.89 -7.85
N ALA A 101 7.71 -15.54 -7.60
CA ALA A 101 6.80 -16.40 -6.86
C ALA A 101 6.54 -17.72 -7.59
N SER A 102 7.00 -18.83 -7.00
CA SER A 102 6.83 -20.19 -7.50
C SER A 102 5.98 -21.07 -6.56
N SER A 103 5.76 -20.64 -5.34
CA SER A 103 4.99 -21.35 -4.32
C SER A 103 4.16 -20.40 -3.47
N TRP A 104 3.12 -20.92 -2.84
CA TRP A 104 2.28 -20.13 -1.93
C TRP A 104 3.06 -19.63 -0.69
N SER A 105 4.02 -20.41 -0.21
CA SER A 105 4.87 -20.01 0.91
C SER A 105 5.77 -18.82 0.57
N TRP A 106 6.26 -18.75 -0.67
CA TRP A 106 6.98 -17.57 -1.16
C TRP A 106 6.09 -16.33 -1.16
N VAL A 107 4.86 -16.45 -1.70
CA VAL A 107 3.88 -15.35 -1.69
C VAL A 107 3.58 -14.92 -0.24
N LEU A 108 3.36 -15.87 0.67
CA LEU A 108 3.14 -15.58 2.09
C LEU A 108 4.32 -14.79 2.69
N GLY A 109 5.55 -15.21 2.42
CA GLY A 109 6.75 -14.51 2.92
C GLY A 109 6.82 -13.06 2.43
N VAL A 110 6.65 -12.84 1.14
CA VAL A 110 6.65 -11.48 0.56
C VAL A 110 5.52 -10.64 1.12
N ARG A 111 4.31 -11.19 1.22
CA ARG A 111 3.14 -10.52 1.82
C ARG A 111 3.39 -10.15 3.28
N PHE A 112 4.01 -11.04 4.04
CA PHE A 112 4.37 -10.77 5.43
C PHE A 112 5.29 -9.55 5.54
N PHE A 113 6.37 -9.49 4.78
CA PHE A 113 7.30 -8.35 4.80
C PHE A 113 6.65 -7.05 4.31
N ASP A 114 5.84 -7.09 3.26
CA ASP A 114 5.06 -5.93 2.81
C ASP A 114 4.13 -5.42 3.92
N ARG A 115 3.44 -6.32 4.63
CA ARG A 115 2.53 -5.97 5.72
C ARG A 115 3.24 -5.48 6.97
N VAL A 116 4.41 -6.01 7.29
CA VAL A 116 5.30 -5.43 8.31
C VAL A 116 5.65 -3.99 7.94
N GLY A 117 6.05 -3.73 6.69
CA GLY A 117 6.33 -2.38 6.20
C GLY A 117 5.13 -1.44 6.35
N LYS A 118 3.92 -1.90 5.97
CA LYS A 118 2.67 -1.15 6.15
C LYS A 118 2.40 -0.84 7.64
N GLY A 119 2.55 -1.82 8.52
CA GLY A 119 2.38 -1.64 9.96
C GLY A 119 3.38 -0.65 10.55
N VAL A 120 4.65 -0.75 10.17
CA VAL A 120 5.72 0.14 10.65
C VAL A 120 5.48 1.59 10.25
N ARG A 121 5.00 1.86 9.02
CA ARG A 121 4.83 3.24 8.53
C ARG A 121 3.56 3.93 9.00
N THR A 122 2.45 3.19 9.23
CA THR A 122 1.12 3.79 9.35
C THR A 122 1.02 4.75 10.53
N ALA A 123 1.32 4.33 11.75
CA ALA A 123 1.20 5.18 12.93
C ALA A 123 2.21 6.36 12.93
N PRO A 124 3.52 6.17 12.61
CA PRO A 124 4.47 7.28 12.51
C PRO A 124 4.10 8.29 11.42
N ARG A 125 3.58 7.84 10.28
CA ARG A 125 3.10 8.69 9.19
C ARG A 125 1.94 9.58 9.65
N ASP A 126 0.93 8.98 10.29
CA ASP A 126 -0.23 9.70 10.77
C ASP A 126 0.16 10.73 11.85
N ALA A 127 1.11 10.38 12.73
CA ALA A 127 1.66 11.29 13.72
C ALA A 127 2.49 12.43 13.11
N LEU A 128 3.22 12.18 12.00
CA LEU A 128 3.91 13.24 11.24
C LEU A 128 2.92 14.19 10.59
N LEU A 129 1.86 13.63 9.99
CA LEU A 129 0.81 14.41 9.34
C LEU A 129 0.13 15.35 10.35
N ALA A 130 -0.30 14.80 11.49
CA ALA A 130 -0.92 15.56 12.57
C ALA A 130 0.00 16.67 13.13
N GLY A 131 1.29 16.36 13.32
CA GLY A 131 2.27 17.31 13.85
C GLY A 131 2.76 18.36 12.84
N SER A 132 2.39 18.24 11.56
CA SER A 132 2.77 19.18 10.51
C SER A 132 1.77 20.32 10.29
N VAL A 133 0.62 20.29 10.97
CA VAL A 133 -0.46 21.29 10.82
C VAL A 133 -1.04 21.66 12.16
N ALA A 134 -1.59 22.87 12.27
CA ALA A 134 -2.35 23.29 13.44
C ALA A 134 -3.65 22.46 13.58
N ASP A 135 -4.16 22.36 14.81
CA ASP A 135 -5.28 21.48 15.15
C ASP A 135 -6.53 21.72 14.29
N GLU A 136 -6.82 22.99 13.97
CA GLU A 136 -7.95 23.40 13.13
C GLU A 136 -7.84 22.91 11.68
N ARG A 137 -6.62 22.58 11.23
CA ARG A 137 -6.35 22.12 9.85
C ARG A 137 -6.10 20.63 9.74
N ARG A 138 -6.09 19.89 10.86
CA ARG A 138 -5.88 18.43 10.85
C ARG A 138 -6.91 17.72 9.97
N GLY A 139 -8.19 18.09 10.07
CA GLY A 139 -9.24 17.50 9.23
C GLY A 139 -8.96 17.65 7.74
N LEU A 140 -8.50 18.84 7.31
CA LEU A 140 -8.14 19.08 5.91
C LEU A 140 -6.90 18.26 5.47
N ALA A 141 -5.86 18.19 6.32
CA ALA A 141 -4.65 17.45 6.01
C ALA A 141 -4.91 15.94 5.89
N PHE A 142 -5.67 15.37 6.84
CA PHE A 142 -6.09 13.96 6.77
C PHE A 142 -7.05 13.69 5.62
N GLY A 143 -7.98 14.60 5.35
CA GLY A 143 -8.91 14.51 4.20
C GLY A 143 -8.15 14.46 2.87
N LEU A 144 -7.17 15.35 2.68
CA LEU A 144 -6.31 15.34 1.48
C LEU A 144 -5.51 14.04 1.36
N HIS A 145 -4.92 13.59 2.48
CA HIS A 145 -4.16 12.34 2.50
C HIS A 145 -5.02 11.14 2.16
N ARG A 146 -6.22 11.02 2.75
CA ARG A 146 -7.17 9.95 2.46
C ARG A 146 -7.70 10.00 1.03
N ALA A 147 -7.95 11.20 0.51
CA ALA A 147 -8.31 11.35 -0.90
C ALA A 147 -7.19 10.85 -1.82
N GLY A 148 -5.93 11.12 -1.47
CA GLY A 148 -4.75 10.56 -2.16
C GLY A 148 -4.71 9.04 -2.11
N ASP A 149 -4.87 8.43 -0.92
CA ASP A 149 -4.91 6.98 -0.73
C ASP A 149 -6.00 6.34 -1.62
N THR A 150 -7.23 6.89 -1.56
CA THR A 150 -8.36 6.38 -2.37
C THR A 150 -8.12 6.55 -3.88
N ALA A 151 -7.60 7.70 -4.30
CA ALA A 151 -7.28 7.94 -5.71
C ALA A 151 -6.16 6.99 -6.17
N GLY A 152 -5.16 6.72 -5.33
CA GLY A 152 -4.10 5.74 -5.60
C GLY A 152 -4.65 4.33 -5.75
N ALA A 153 -5.51 3.90 -4.84
CA ALA A 153 -6.16 2.60 -4.90
C ALA A 153 -6.99 2.43 -6.17
N PHE A 154 -7.81 3.42 -6.51
CA PHE A 154 -8.61 3.40 -7.73
C PHE A 154 -7.74 3.35 -8.99
N THR A 155 -6.67 4.15 -9.04
CA THR A 155 -5.73 4.17 -10.17
C THR A 155 -5.00 2.84 -10.29
N GLY A 156 -4.52 2.27 -9.18
CA GLY A 156 -3.84 0.97 -9.17
C GLY A 156 -4.73 -0.16 -9.67
N LEU A 157 -5.98 -0.21 -9.21
CA LEU A 157 -6.97 -1.17 -9.69
C LEU A 157 -7.25 -1.01 -11.19
N GLY A 158 -7.36 0.24 -11.66
CA GLY A 158 -7.54 0.54 -13.08
C GLY A 158 -6.37 0.07 -13.94
N ILE A 159 -5.13 0.30 -13.48
CA ILE A 159 -3.92 -0.18 -14.18
C ILE A 159 -3.90 -1.72 -14.20
N ALA A 160 -4.21 -2.39 -13.08
CA ALA A 160 -4.29 -3.85 -13.02
C ALA A 160 -5.31 -4.39 -14.04
N ALA A 161 -6.50 -3.79 -14.11
CA ALA A 161 -7.54 -4.17 -15.07
C ALA A 161 -7.07 -3.99 -16.52
N LEU A 162 -6.40 -2.89 -16.84
CA LEU A 162 -5.84 -2.65 -18.18
C LEU A 162 -4.75 -3.67 -18.53
N ILE A 163 -3.84 -3.97 -17.59
CA ILE A 163 -2.79 -4.99 -17.81
C ILE A 163 -3.43 -6.35 -18.11
N VAL A 164 -4.43 -6.74 -17.34
CA VAL A 164 -5.16 -8.00 -17.55
C VAL A 164 -5.84 -7.97 -18.92
N TRP A 165 -6.56 -6.90 -19.25
CA TRP A 165 -7.26 -6.73 -20.52
C TRP A 165 -6.34 -6.87 -21.73
N PHE A 166 -5.22 -6.16 -21.74
CA PHE A 166 -4.29 -6.17 -22.88
C PHE A 166 -3.39 -7.42 -22.94
N SER A 167 -3.13 -8.08 -21.81
CA SER A 167 -2.25 -9.25 -21.76
C SER A 167 -2.99 -10.58 -21.92
N GLN A 168 -4.33 -10.59 -21.78
CA GLN A 168 -5.15 -11.79 -21.82
C GLN A 168 -6.17 -11.78 -22.98
N SER A 169 -5.69 -11.73 -24.22
CA SER A 169 -6.57 -11.63 -25.39
C SER A 169 -7.54 -12.80 -25.58
N ASN A 170 -7.28 -13.99 -24.99
CA ASN A 170 -8.06 -15.21 -25.24
C ASN A 170 -8.23 -16.17 -24.06
N SER A 171 -7.88 -15.81 -22.83
CA SER A 171 -8.04 -16.69 -21.67
C SER A 171 -8.78 -16.01 -20.51
N GLU A 172 -9.77 -16.69 -19.94
CA GLU A 172 -10.51 -16.20 -18.76
C GLU A 172 -9.69 -16.27 -17.45
N LEU A 173 -8.57 -16.99 -17.45
CA LEU A 173 -7.75 -17.24 -16.27
C LEU A 173 -6.47 -16.41 -16.25
N LEU A 174 -6.14 -15.82 -15.11
CA LEU A 174 -4.89 -15.06 -14.94
C LEU A 174 -3.66 -15.92 -15.24
N SER A 175 -2.82 -15.47 -16.17
CA SER A 175 -1.57 -16.14 -16.49
C SER A 175 -0.41 -15.66 -15.60
N ARG A 176 0.61 -16.52 -15.43
CA ARG A 176 1.86 -16.14 -14.72
C ARG A 176 2.51 -14.89 -15.35
N LYS A 177 2.57 -14.81 -16.67
CA LYS A 177 3.17 -13.70 -17.42
C LYS A 177 2.44 -12.38 -17.13
N THR A 178 1.10 -12.39 -17.14
CA THR A 178 0.29 -11.21 -16.83
C THR A 178 0.54 -10.72 -15.40
N PHE A 179 0.60 -11.64 -14.43
CA PHE A 179 0.94 -11.30 -13.05
C PHE A 179 2.33 -10.68 -12.93
N GLN A 180 3.33 -11.27 -13.60
CA GLN A 180 4.70 -10.74 -13.61
C GLN A 180 4.80 -9.35 -14.24
N ILE A 181 4.04 -9.07 -15.31
CA ILE A 181 3.95 -7.73 -15.89
C ILE A 181 3.39 -6.74 -14.86
N ALA A 182 2.32 -7.10 -14.16
CA ALA A 182 1.73 -6.25 -13.13
C ALA A 182 2.68 -6.00 -11.94
N VAL A 183 3.56 -6.94 -11.60
CA VAL A 183 4.56 -6.76 -10.53
C VAL A 183 5.68 -5.81 -10.94
N LEU A 184 6.00 -5.70 -12.25
CA LEU A 184 7.06 -4.85 -12.77
C LEU A 184 6.59 -3.45 -13.20
N ALA A 185 5.29 -3.25 -13.39
CA ALA A 185 4.70 -1.97 -13.76
C ALA A 185 4.56 -1.03 -12.55
#